data_6abf5eec4aac28d6d80c25ca731ee2da
#
_entry.id   6abf5eec4aac28d6d80c25ca731ee2da
#
_cell.length_a   1.000
_cell.length_b   1.000
_cell.length_c   1.000
_cell.angle_alpha   90.00
_cell.angle_beta   90.00
_cell.angle_gamma   90.00
#
_symmetry.space_group_name_H-M   'P 1'
#
loop_
_entity.id
_entity.type
_entity.pdbx_description
1 polymer ?
#
loop_
_entity_poly.entity_id
_entity_poly.type
_entity_poly.pdbx_seq_one_letter_code
_entity_poly.pdbx_strand_id
1 'polypeptide(L)'
;MPKLPFGSRSKVVLGLLAFFFQAACGQLEPLNLPSESAVPAEEAGPLSVVETVARQNWQIPLNTGRDALEWRLRAIDSAVGSLDLQTFLWLDDTVGNLFKERILKAADRGVKVRILIDDSFLAGQDQSSLRLGAHPNISYRVYNPYGRRSNSTVSRTVLNLGEFSRLDHRMHNKLMVADGHIAIIGGRNLADEYFGMDPQSNFRDMELLVGGPIISDLEASFDSYWNDRWAFPIEKLARLQTQNVSINEFAAKAKTASTEFPSETAAQQQSAWRNVAKESYRGRARLHVDAPPKDRPEAIADRPAQVANELERLIGDARSEVIAVSAYLIPTPTLTDVLRDAEARGVDVKLLTNSINSNNHLSAYAVYRNHIAELLNLGAEVHEVRADAKDRYRYIFAPVVEKKLGLHAKYLVVDRRKVFIGSANLDPRSLRINTEIGLLVDSPSLAKELIALTEVDFAPENAWRLENVDGSLVWSSADTRRQTSPAESGFQRLEAWFFAHLPIEAEM
;
A
#
# COMPACT_ATOMS: atom_id res chain seq x y z
N MET A 1 -29.73 63.22 1.54
CA MET A 1 -29.01 62.04 2.04
C MET A 1 -30.04 60.93 2.17
N PRO A 2 -30.04 59.92 1.30
CA PRO A 2 -30.92 58.75 1.43
C PRO A 2 -30.29 57.65 2.27
N LYS A 3 -31.07 57.06 3.16
CA LYS A 3 -30.70 55.92 4.02
C LYS A 3 -30.62 54.65 3.18
N LEU A 4 -29.49 53.92 3.24
CA LEU A 4 -29.27 52.59 2.69
C LEU A 4 -29.98 51.53 3.58
N PRO A 5 -30.64 50.49 3.01
CA PRO A 5 -31.29 49.47 3.80
C PRO A 5 -30.30 48.43 4.31
N PHE A 6 -30.24 48.28 5.62
CA PHE A 6 -29.63 47.12 6.32
C PHE A 6 -30.61 45.94 6.17
N GLY A 7 -30.29 44.94 5.37
CA GLY A 7 -31.25 43.83 5.26
C GLY A 7 -30.84 42.57 4.47
N SER A 8 -29.64 42.48 3.86
CA SER A 8 -29.33 41.31 3.01
C SER A 8 -28.19 40.42 3.48
N ARG A 9 -27.31 40.88 4.38
CA ARG A 9 -26.19 40.09 4.84
C ARG A 9 -26.52 39.04 5.90
N SER A 10 -27.55 39.27 6.71
CA SER A 10 -28.00 38.32 7.75
C SER A 10 -28.66 37.06 7.19
N LYS A 11 -29.29 37.11 6.03
CA LYS A 11 -29.98 35.95 5.43
C LYS A 11 -29.04 35.00 4.73
N VAL A 12 -27.89 35.49 4.21
CA VAL A 12 -26.85 34.65 3.58
C VAL A 12 -26.04 33.90 4.65
N VAL A 13 -25.75 34.55 5.78
CA VAL A 13 -25.06 33.92 6.92
C VAL A 13 -25.97 32.88 7.61
N LEU A 14 -27.27 33.15 7.75
CA LEU A 14 -28.21 32.16 8.29
C LEU A 14 -28.43 30.99 7.33
N GLY A 15 -28.41 31.23 6.01
CA GLY A 15 -28.49 30.17 5.00
C GLY A 15 -27.27 29.26 4.99
N LEU A 16 -26.09 29.81 5.16
CA LEU A 16 -24.83 29.04 5.31
C LEU A 16 -24.79 28.24 6.63
N LEU A 17 -25.23 28.85 7.75
CA LEU A 17 -25.32 28.13 9.04
C LEU A 17 -26.40 27.04 9.02
N ALA A 18 -27.57 27.26 8.34
CA ALA A 18 -28.59 26.22 8.17
C ALA A 18 -28.13 25.06 7.26
N PHE A 19 -27.26 25.33 6.28
CA PHE A 19 -26.61 24.26 5.47
C PHE A 19 -25.64 23.41 6.30
N PHE A 20 -24.91 24.03 7.24
CA PHE A 20 -24.04 23.29 8.17
C PHE A 20 -24.83 22.47 9.20
N PHE A 21 -26.00 22.92 9.64
CA PHE A 21 -26.88 22.17 10.58
C PHE A 21 -27.60 20.99 9.92
N GLN A 22 -27.91 21.04 8.62
CA GLN A 22 -28.45 19.89 7.89
C GLN A 22 -27.40 18.85 7.52
N ALA A 23 -26.11 19.20 7.57
CA ALA A 23 -25.01 18.26 7.41
C ALA A 23 -24.84 17.29 8.60
N ALA A 24 -25.40 17.63 9.78
CA ALA A 24 -25.33 16.81 11.00
C ALA A 24 -26.30 15.60 11.02
N CYS A 25 -27.29 15.53 10.12
CA CYS A 25 -28.21 14.40 10.02
C CYS A 25 -27.77 13.41 8.94
N GLY A 26 -26.89 12.49 9.26
CA GLY A 26 -26.46 11.44 8.34
C GLY A 26 -25.05 10.88 8.61
N GLN A 27 -24.59 10.93 9.85
CA GLN A 27 -23.41 10.19 10.26
C GLN A 27 -23.67 8.70 10.08
N LEU A 28 -22.70 8.00 9.53
CA LEU A 28 -22.78 6.56 9.38
C LEU A 28 -22.58 5.91 10.76
N GLU A 29 -23.54 5.08 11.17
CA GLU A 29 -23.44 4.36 12.43
C GLU A 29 -22.70 3.04 12.26
N PRO A 30 -21.78 2.70 13.17
CA PRO A 30 -21.02 1.45 13.09
C PRO A 30 -21.93 0.23 13.20
N LEU A 31 -21.59 -0.86 12.51
CA LEU A 31 -22.38 -2.07 12.46
C LEU A 31 -21.91 -3.11 13.49
N ASN A 32 -22.87 -3.88 14.05
CA ASN A 32 -22.59 -5.06 14.80
C ASN A 32 -23.02 -6.27 13.95
N LEU A 33 -22.07 -6.89 13.28
CA LEU A 33 -22.27 -8.10 12.50
C LEU A 33 -21.82 -9.32 13.29
N PRO A 34 -22.36 -10.53 13.02
CA PRO A 34 -21.81 -11.77 13.55
C PRO A 34 -20.34 -11.90 13.20
N SER A 35 -19.51 -12.36 14.15
CA SER A 35 -18.10 -12.62 13.89
C SER A 35 -17.94 -13.83 12.96
N GLU A 36 -17.02 -13.67 12.00
CA GLU A 36 -16.62 -14.71 11.06
C GLU A 36 -15.12 -14.96 11.23
N SER A 37 -14.70 -16.23 11.19
CA SER A 37 -13.27 -16.59 11.24
C SER A 37 -12.82 -17.09 9.87
N ALA A 38 -11.50 -17.10 9.66
CA ALA A 38 -10.90 -17.76 8.52
C ALA A 38 -11.42 -19.20 8.38
N VAL A 39 -11.59 -19.65 7.14
CA VAL A 39 -11.91 -21.05 6.85
C VAL A 39 -10.66 -21.87 7.18
N PRO A 40 -10.78 -22.99 7.91
CA PRO A 40 -9.63 -23.84 8.18
C PRO A 40 -8.89 -24.25 6.91
N ALA A 41 -7.56 -24.39 7.01
CA ALA A 41 -6.73 -24.80 5.89
C ALA A 41 -7.23 -26.12 5.25
N GLU A 42 -7.31 -26.14 3.93
CA GLU A 42 -7.74 -27.31 3.19
C GLU A 42 -6.60 -28.33 3.05
N GLU A 43 -6.83 -29.57 3.52
CA GLU A 43 -5.83 -30.65 3.41
C GLU A 43 -5.60 -31.10 1.96
N ALA A 44 -6.57 -30.84 1.07
CA ALA A 44 -6.52 -31.22 -0.35
C ALA A 44 -6.41 -29.98 -1.25
N GLY A 45 -5.58 -30.05 -2.27
CA GLY A 45 -5.42 -28.95 -3.24
C GLY A 45 -3.97 -28.67 -3.61
N PRO A 46 -3.73 -27.88 -4.67
CA PRO A 46 -2.37 -27.57 -5.12
C PRO A 46 -1.52 -26.86 -4.05
N LEU A 47 -2.13 -26.05 -3.16
CA LEU A 47 -1.44 -25.29 -2.12
C LEU A 47 -0.97 -26.16 -0.95
N SER A 48 -1.66 -27.25 -0.60
CA SER A 48 -1.29 -28.11 0.54
C SER A 48 0.13 -28.68 0.41
N VAL A 49 0.68 -28.75 -0.81
CA VAL A 49 2.03 -29.27 -1.05
C VAL A 49 3.11 -28.44 -0.34
N VAL A 50 2.87 -27.14 -0.09
CA VAL A 50 3.89 -26.29 0.57
C VAL A 50 4.17 -26.74 2.00
N GLU A 51 3.21 -27.26 2.72
CA GLU A 51 3.39 -27.77 4.09
C GLU A 51 4.23 -29.04 4.12
N THR A 52 4.10 -29.87 3.09
CA THR A 52 4.92 -31.11 2.99
C THR A 52 6.38 -30.82 2.75
N VAL A 53 6.69 -29.64 2.17
CA VAL A 53 8.04 -29.23 1.80
C VAL A 53 8.67 -28.35 2.89
N ALA A 54 7.88 -27.52 3.56
CA ALA A 54 8.35 -26.53 4.49
C ALA A 54 7.43 -26.37 5.71
N ARG A 55 7.82 -26.99 6.82
CA ARG A 55 7.11 -26.85 8.11
C ARG A 55 7.49 -25.61 8.91
N GLN A 56 8.51 -24.86 8.49
CA GLN A 56 8.95 -23.60 9.08
C GLN A 56 8.46 -22.43 8.23
N ASN A 57 8.49 -21.22 8.80
CA ASN A 57 8.25 -20.02 8.01
C ASN A 57 9.26 -19.92 6.86
N TRP A 58 8.73 -19.61 5.69
CA TRP A 58 9.50 -19.40 4.47
C TRP A 58 9.03 -18.18 3.72
N GLN A 59 9.93 -17.53 2.98
CA GLN A 59 9.67 -16.28 2.29
C GLN A 59 10.34 -16.25 0.92
N ILE A 60 9.65 -15.64 -0.06
CA ILE A 60 10.18 -15.28 -1.37
C ILE A 60 9.92 -13.79 -1.62
N PRO A 61 10.94 -12.98 -1.94
CA PRO A 61 10.72 -11.60 -2.35
C PRO A 61 10.08 -11.53 -3.73
N LEU A 62 8.99 -10.77 -3.85
CA LEU A 62 8.32 -10.45 -5.11
C LEU A 62 8.75 -9.03 -5.53
N ASN A 63 9.87 -8.95 -6.21
CA ASN A 63 10.54 -7.69 -6.54
C ASN A 63 9.97 -7.01 -7.79
N THR A 64 9.45 -7.77 -8.75
CA THR A 64 8.91 -7.23 -10.00
C THR A 64 7.39 -7.24 -10.02
N GLY A 65 6.78 -6.36 -10.83
CA GLY A 65 5.34 -6.41 -11.06
C GLY A 65 4.88 -7.74 -11.67
N ARG A 66 5.70 -8.31 -12.56
CA ARG A 66 5.44 -9.62 -13.18
C ARG A 66 5.37 -10.73 -12.14
N ASP A 67 6.40 -10.89 -11.31
CA ASP A 67 6.43 -11.93 -10.28
C ASP A 67 5.25 -11.79 -9.32
N ALA A 68 4.99 -10.56 -8.88
CA ALA A 68 3.90 -10.26 -7.96
C ALA A 68 2.52 -10.59 -8.57
N LEU A 69 2.32 -10.36 -9.87
CA LEU A 69 1.09 -10.70 -10.56
C LEU A 69 0.96 -12.21 -10.76
N GLU A 70 2.01 -12.86 -11.29
CA GLU A 70 2.00 -14.32 -11.54
C GLU A 70 1.72 -15.12 -10.26
N TRP A 71 2.37 -14.80 -9.15
CA TRP A 71 2.15 -15.50 -7.89
C TRP A 71 0.76 -15.26 -7.29
N ARG A 72 0.20 -14.06 -7.46
CA ARG A 72 -1.19 -13.80 -7.03
C ARG A 72 -2.19 -14.57 -7.87
N LEU A 73 -2.06 -14.54 -9.20
CA LEU A 73 -2.96 -15.28 -10.09
C LEU A 73 -2.86 -16.78 -9.84
N ARG A 74 -1.63 -17.31 -9.66
CA ARG A 74 -1.42 -18.72 -9.32
C ARG A 74 -2.05 -19.08 -7.98
N ALA A 75 -1.96 -18.20 -6.96
CA ALA A 75 -2.62 -18.43 -5.68
C ALA A 75 -4.14 -18.48 -5.82
N ILE A 76 -4.76 -17.53 -6.55
CA ILE A 76 -6.19 -17.50 -6.81
C ILE A 76 -6.65 -18.72 -7.60
N ASP A 77 -5.90 -19.11 -8.64
CA ASP A 77 -6.23 -20.26 -9.49
C ASP A 77 -6.05 -21.59 -8.75
N SER A 78 -5.14 -21.66 -7.78
CA SER A 78 -4.84 -22.84 -6.96
C SER A 78 -5.76 -23.02 -5.76
N ALA A 79 -6.42 -21.95 -5.31
CA ALA A 79 -7.31 -21.98 -4.16
C ALA A 79 -8.50 -22.92 -4.38
N VAL A 80 -8.81 -23.74 -3.35
CA VAL A 80 -9.92 -24.69 -3.34
C VAL A 80 -10.90 -24.45 -2.19
N GLY A 81 -10.45 -23.86 -1.07
CA GLY A 81 -11.25 -23.59 0.13
C GLY A 81 -11.56 -22.11 0.32
N SER A 82 -10.55 -21.29 0.47
CA SER A 82 -10.71 -19.88 0.87
C SER A 82 -9.74 -18.93 0.20
N LEU A 83 -10.18 -17.68 0.05
CA LEU A 83 -9.34 -16.57 -0.40
C LEU A 83 -9.73 -15.30 0.37
N ASP A 84 -8.79 -14.75 1.14
CA ASP A 84 -8.95 -13.50 1.85
C ASP A 84 -8.09 -12.41 1.20
N LEU A 85 -8.70 -11.29 0.86
CA LEU A 85 -8.05 -10.17 0.19
C LEU A 85 -8.32 -8.87 0.94
N GLN A 86 -7.27 -8.24 1.46
CA GLN A 86 -7.30 -6.93 2.10
C GLN A 86 -6.43 -5.96 1.32
N THR A 87 -6.98 -4.80 0.91
CA THR A 87 -6.24 -3.81 0.13
C THR A 87 -6.75 -2.40 0.37
N PHE A 88 -5.87 -1.42 0.16
CA PHE A 88 -6.22 0.00 0.25
C PHE A 88 -6.83 0.54 -1.04
N LEU A 89 -6.33 0.08 -2.19
CA LEU A 89 -6.76 0.55 -3.50
C LEU A 89 -6.93 -0.64 -4.46
N TRP A 90 -8.03 -0.62 -5.23
CA TRP A 90 -8.29 -1.54 -6.33
C TRP A 90 -9.01 -0.79 -7.44
N LEU A 91 -8.37 -0.62 -8.60
CA LEU A 91 -8.94 0.12 -9.73
C LEU A 91 -9.64 -0.79 -10.75
N ASP A 92 -10.53 -0.20 -11.55
CA ASP A 92 -11.22 -0.86 -12.67
C ASP A 92 -10.40 -0.78 -13.98
N ASP A 93 -9.06 -0.95 -13.85
CA ASP A 93 -8.10 -0.99 -14.96
C ASP A 93 -7.87 -2.44 -15.46
N THR A 94 -6.82 -2.67 -16.24
CA THR A 94 -6.55 -3.98 -16.85
C THR A 94 -6.27 -5.05 -15.81
N VAL A 95 -5.32 -4.78 -14.89
CA VAL A 95 -4.94 -5.72 -13.82
C VAL A 95 -6.08 -5.90 -12.82
N GLY A 96 -6.71 -4.80 -12.41
CA GLY A 96 -7.82 -4.88 -11.47
C GLY A 96 -8.99 -5.70 -12.00
N ASN A 97 -9.30 -5.64 -13.30
CA ASN A 97 -10.32 -6.46 -13.93
C ASN A 97 -9.86 -7.93 -14.10
N LEU A 98 -8.56 -8.18 -14.33
CA LEU A 98 -8.00 -9.52 -14.35
C LEU A 98 -8.17 -10.23 -12.99
N PHE A 99 -7.91 -9.52 -11.88
CA PHE A 99 -8.18 -10.06 -10.55
C PHE A 99 -9.65 -10.40 -10.35
N LYS A 100 -10.58 -9.51 -10.74
CA LYS A 100 -12.03 -9.76 -10.64
C LYS A 100 -12.44 -11.00 -11.43
N GLU A 101 -11.94 -11.15 -12.65
CA GLU A 101 -12.19 -12.35 -13.47
C GLU A 101 -11.71 -13.64 -12.78
N ARG A 102 -10.46 -13.63 -12.25
CA ARG A 102 -9.90 -14.82 -11.61
C ARG A 102 -10.60 -15.17 -10.30
N ILE A 103 -10.95 -14.17 -9.50
CA ILE A 103 -11.69 -14.34 -8.25
C ILE A 103 -13.09 -14.91 -8.53
N LEU A 104 -13.80 -14.41 -9.54
CA LEU A 104 -15.10 -14.99 -9.92
C LEU A 104 -14.95 -16.45 -10.35
N LYS A 105 -13.94 -16.79 -11.15
CA LYS A 105 -13.67 -18.19 -11.52
C LYS A 105 -13.35 -19.06 -10.29
N ALA A 106 -12.63 -18.53 -9.29
CA ALA A 106 -12.38 -19.24 -8.05
C ALA A 106 -13.68 -19.45 -7.25
N ALA A 107 -14.50 -18.41 -7.14
CA ALA A 107 -15.82 -18.49 -6.49
C ALA A 107 -16.78 -19.45 -7.21
N ASP A 108 -16.76 -19.52 -8.56
CA ASP A 108 -17.51 -20.52 -9.36
C ASP A 108 -17.05 -21.96 -9.05
N ARG A 109 -15.78 -22.17 -8.69
CA ARG A 109 -15.26 -23.47 -8.23
C ARG A 109 -15.68 -23.83 -6.80
N GLY A 110 -16.30 -22.90 -6.07
CA GLY A 110 -16.75 -23.10 -4.68
C GLY A 110 -15.87 -22.42 -3.62
N VAL A 111 -14.77 -21.77 -4.00
CA VAL A 111 -13.88 -21.05 -3.08
C VAL A 111 -14.65 -19.94 -2.36
N LYS A 112 -14.53 -19.88 -1.04
CA LYS A 112 -15.11 -18.82 -0.21
C LYS A 112 -14.17 -17.60 -0.23
N VAL A 113 -14.64 -16.50 -0.79
CA VAL A 113 -13.85 -15.28 -0.97
C VAL A 113 -14.33 -14.19 -0.04
N ARG A 114 -13.42 -13.60 0.75
CA ARG A 114 -13.68 -12.41 1.54
C ARG A 114 -12.79 -11.26 1.01
N ILE A 115 -13.41 -10.16 0.63
CA ILE A 115 -12.74 -8.96 0.12
C ILE A 115 -12.98 -7.81 1.08
N LEU A 116 -11.92 -7.22 1.60
CA LEU A 116 -11.95 -6.03 2.46
C LEU A 116 -11.13 -4.91 1.82
N ILE A 117 -11.78 -3.80 1.48
CA ILE A 117 -11.14 -2.68 0.81
C ILE A 117 -11.40 -1.37 1.55
N ASP A 118 -10.40 -0.49 1.62
CA ASP A 118 -10.61 0.88 2.11
C ASP A 118 -11.41 1.72 1.10
N ASP A 119 -12.23 2.66 1.59
CA ASP A 119 -13.11 3.46 0.71
C ASP A 119 -12.45 4.66 0.03
N SER A 120 -11.17 4.91 0.27
CA SER A 120 -10.48 6.11 -0.23
C SER A 120 -10.57 6.28 -1.75
N PHE A 121 -10.49 5.18 -2.50
CA PHE A 121 -10.44 5.18 -3.96
C PHE A 121 -11.62 4.45 -4.64
N LEU A 122 -12.70 4.16 -3.91
CA LEU A 122 -13.89 3.50 -4.48
C LEU A 122 -14.88 4.45 -5.18
N ALA A 123 -14.60 5.75 -5.23
CA ALA A 123 -15.48 6.68 -5.93
C ALA A 123 -15.61 6.31 -7.42
N GLY A 124 -16.84 6.07 -7.88
CA GLY A 124 -17.13 5.60 -9.25
C GLY A 124 -17.08 4.08 -9.42
N GLN A 125 -16.64 3.30 -8.42
CA GLN A 125 -16.48 1.84 -8.52
C GLN A 125 -17.52 1.05 -7.72
N ASP A 126 -18.49 1.71 -7.09
CA ASP A 126 -19.52 1.05 -6.28
C ASP A 126 -20.29 -0.02 -7.06
N GLN A 127 -20.58 0.20 -8.35
CA GLN A 127 -21.32 -0.77 -9.17
C GLN A 127 -20.47 -2.01 -9.52
N SER A 128 -19.18 -1.82 -9.79
CA SER A 128 -18.23 -2.92 -10.03
C SER A 128 -18.08 -3.78 -8.78
N SER A 129 -17.92 -3.15 -7.61
CA SER A 129 -17.83 -3.83 -6.31
C SER A 129 -19.10 -4.60 -5.95
N LEU A 130 -20.28 -4.00 -6.17
CA LEU A 130 -21.56 -4.67 -5.96
C LEU A 130 -21.75 -5.89 -6.88
N ARG A 131 -21.32 -5.80 -8.14
CA ARG A 131 -21.39 -6.92 -9.08
C ARG A 131 -20.52 -8.08 -8.62
N LEU A 132 -19.31 -7.80 -8.15
CA LEU A 132 -18.42 -8.83 -7.62
C LEU A 132 -19.00 -9.47 -6.35
N GLY A 133 -19.48 -8.65 -5.40
CA GLY A 133 -20.12 -9.10 -4.16
C GLY A 133 -21.49 -9.76 -4.33
N ALA A 134 -22.11 -9.72 -5.52
CA ALA A 134 -23.37 -10.40 -5.80
C ALA A 134 -23.20 -11.94 -5.98
N HIS A 135 -21.97 -12.44 -6.13
CA HIS A 135 -21.71 -13.86 -6.23
C HIS A 135 -21.90 -14.55 -4.85
N PRO A 136 -22.60 -15.71 -4.74
CA PRO A 136 -22.95 -16.33 -3.45
C PRO A 136 -21.73 -16.79 -2.62
N ASN A 137 -20.58 -16.97 -3.25
CA ASN A 137 -19.32 -17.33 -2.58
C ASN A 137 -18.38 -16.16 -2.37
N ILE A 138 -18.80 -14.91 -2.63
CA ILE A 138 -17.99 -13.70 -2.43
C ILE A 138 -18.67 -12.80 -1.42
N SER A 139 -17.98 -12.52 -0.32
CA SER A 139 -18.36 -11.48 0.65
C SER A 139 -17.48 -10.25 0.43
N TYR A 140 -18.08 -9.09 0.18
CA TYR A 140 -17.37 -7.85 -0.10
C TYR A 140 -17.68 -6.81 0.95
N ARG A 141 -16.68 -6.36 1.71
CA ARG A 141 -16.81 -5.30 2.73
C ARG A 141 -15.93 -4.11 2.39
N VAL A 142 -16.46 -2.92 2.68
CA VAL A 142 -15.76 -1.65 2.57
C VAL A 142 -15.40 -1.18 3.97
N TYR A 143 -14.11 -0.93 4.20
CA TYR A 143 -13.62 -0.47 5.49
C TYR A 143 -13.70 1.04 5.60
N ASN A 144 -14.19 1.52 6.75
CA ASN A 144 -14.30 2.95 7.08
C ASN A 144 -14.96 3.79 5.96
N PRO A 145 -16.18 3.42 5.51
CA PRO A 145 -16.79 3.99 4.32
C PRO A 145 -17.27 5.43 4.53
N TYR A 146 -17.33 6.17 3.42
CA TYR A 146 -18.07 7.42 3.34
C TYR A 146 -19.57 7.13 3.40
N GLY A 147 -20.29 7.78 4.31
CA GLY A 147 -21.73 7.60 4.46
C GLY A 147 -22.53 8.10 3.25
N ARG A 148 -22.12 9.26 2.70
CA ARG A 148 -22.72 9.84 1.49
C ARG A 148 -21.92 9.48 0.26
N ARG A 149 -22.48 8.60 -0.58
CA ARG A 149 -21.82 8.08 -1.79
C ARG A 149 -21.91 9.08 -2.95
N SER A 150 -20.83 9.16 -3.73
CA SER A 150 -20.74 9.94 -4.98
C SER A 150 -19.73 9.26 -5.91
N ASN A 151 -19.90 9.40 -7.21
CA ASN A 151 -18.96 8.85 -8.21
C ASN A 151 -17.69 9.70 -8.37
N SER A 152 -17.64 10.88 -7.75
CA SER A 152 -16.46 11.75 -7.74
C SER A 152 -15.84 11.78 -6.34
N THR A 153 -14.53 11.57 -6.23
CA THR A 153 -13.79 11.63 -4.97
C THR A 153 -13.94 12.99 -4.30
N VAL A 154 -13.84 14.09 -5.05
CA VAL A 154 -14.01 15.45 -4.51
C VAL A 154 -15.40 15.62 -3.92
N SER A 155 -16.47 15.26 -4.67
CA SER A 155 -17.84 15.37 -4.17
C SER A 155 -18.08 14.46 -2.97
N ARG A 156 -17.52 13.24 -2.97
CA ARG A 156 -17.61 12.29 -1.85
C ARG A 156 -16.98 12.88 -0.59
N THR A 157 -15.79 13.47 -0.69
CA THR A 157 -15.10 14.12 0.43
C THR A 157 -15.90 15.32 0.96
N VAL A 158 -16.33 16.22 0.07
CA VAL A 158 -17.10 17.43 0.46
C VAL A 158 -18.41 17.08 1.16
N LEU A 159 -19.14 16.07 0.66
CA LEU A 159 -20.41 15.62 1.26
C LEU A 159 -20.24 15.02 2.66
N ASN A 160 -19.05 14.58 3.03
CA ASN A 160 -18.77 13.92 4.30
C ASN A 160 -17.77 14.70 5.20
N LEU A 161 -17.55 15.99 4.96
CA LEU A 161 -16.64 16.83 5.76
C LEU A 161 -16.94 16.80 7.26
N GLY A 162 -18.20 16.59 7.67
CA GLY A 162 -18.59 16.47 9.08
C GLY A 162 -18.07 15.21 9.78
N GLU A 163 -17.52 14.25 9.02
CA GLU A 163 -16.92 13.01 9.54
C GLU A 163 -15.40 12.95 9.29
N PHE A 164 -14.76 14.10 9.04
CA PHE A 164 -13.34 14.16 8.64
C PHE A 164 -12.43 13.42 9.61
N SER A 165 -12.56 13.63 10.92
CA SER A 165 -11.72 12.97 11.93
C SER A 165 -11.77 11.43 11.87
N ARG A 166 -12.93 10.85 11.55
CA ARG A 166 -13.06 9.41 11.31
C ARG A 166 -12.47 9.01 9.97
N LEU A 167 -12.82 9.78 8.91
CA LEU A 167 -12.48 9.45 7.53
C LEU A 167 -11.01 9.69 7.19
N ASP A 168 -10.27 10.45 7.99
CA ASP A 168 -8.84 10.65 7.82
C ASP A 168 -8.02 9.40 8.15
N HIS A 169 -8.53 8.55 9.05
CA HIS A 169 -7.89 7.28 9.43
C HIS A 169 -8.23 6.18 8.44
N ARG A 170 -7.23 5.67 7.71
CA ARG A 170 -7.40 4.69 6.65
C ARG A 170 -6.76 3.34 6.98
N MET A 171 -7.38 2.29 6.49
CA MET A 171 -6.81 0.95 6.49
C MET A 171 -5.82 0.83 5.32
N HIS A 172 -4.53 0.99 5.61
CA HIS A 172 -3.50 0.92 4.57
C HIS A 172 -2.88 -0.48 4.43
N ASN A 173 -3.42 -1.46 5.11
CA ASN A 173 -2.99 -2.86 5.08
C ASN A 173 -3.19 -3.49 3.69
N LYS A 174 -2.23 -4.33 3.28
CA LYS A 174 -2.28 -5.08 2.02
C LYS A 174 -1.86 -6.51 2.27
N LEU A 175 -2.83 -7.42 2.14
CA LEU A 175 -2.68 -8.82 2.47
C LEU A 175 -3.57 -9.68 1.57
N MET A 176 -3.05 -10.78 1.07
CA MET A 176 -3.82 -11.84 0.45
C MET A 176 -3.45 -13.16 1.12
N VAL A 177 -4.43 -13.95 1.56
CA VAL A 177 -4.24 -15.29 2.10
C VAL A 177 -5.03 -16.27 1.27
N ALA A 178 -4.46 -17.44 0.94
CA ALA A 178 -5.14 -18.48 0.19
C ALA A 178 -5.05 -19.84 0.93
N ASP A 179 -6.19 -20.46 1.12
CA ASP A 179 -6.42 -21.78 1.74
C ASP A 179 -5.75 -21.96 3.12
N GLY A 180 -5.37 -20.90 3.83
CA GLY A 180 -4.61 -21.01 5.07
C GLY A 180 -3.17 -21.54 4.90
N HIS A 181 -2.65 -21.63 3.68
CA HIS A 181 -1.33 -22.19 3.38
C HIS A 181 -0.27 -21.17 2.99
N ILE A 182 -0.69 -20.11 2.28
CA ILE A 182 0.23 -19.06 1.79
C ILE A 182 -0.40 -17.69 1.95
N ALA A 183 0.47 -16.68 2.04
CA ALA A 183 0.04 -15.29 1.96
C ALA A 183 1.01 -14.44 1.14
N ILE A 184 0.51 -13.30 0.63
CA ILE A 184 1.31 -12.23 0.03
C ILE A 184 1.06 -10.97 0.84
N ILE A 185 2.16 -10.35 1.31
CA ILE A 185 2.16 -9.14 2.15
C ILE A 185 3.20 -8.15 1.67
N GLY A 186 2.86 -6.84 1.66
CA GLY A 186 3.80 -5.79 1.28
C GLY A 186 3.14 -4.48 0.87
N GLY A 187 3.72 -3.78 -0.12
CA GLY A 187 3.32 -2.42 -0.50
C GLY A 187 2.26 -2.33 -1.60
N ARG A 188 2.12 -3.34 -2.50
CA ARG A 188 1.32 -3.22 -3.72
C ARG A 188 -0.18 -3.16 -3.48
N ASN A 189 -0.81 -2.21 -4.15
CA ASN A 189 -2.25 -2.21 -4.38
C ASN A 189 -2.62 -2.96 -5.67
N LEU A 190 -3.90 -2.95 -6.04
CA LEU A 190 -4.42 -3.65 -7.21
C LEU A 190 -4.78 -2.66 -8.33
N ALA A 191 -3.76 -2.22 -9.09
CA ALA A 191 -3.89 -1.35 -10.24
C ALA A 191 -2.68 -1.52 -11.17
N ASP A 192 -2.83 -1.19 -12.47
CA ASP A 192 -1.85 -1.38 -13.53
C ASP A 192 -0.46 -0.83 -13.16
N GLU A 193 -0.40 0.32 -12.49
CA GLU A 193 0.84 1.00 -12.09
C GLU A 193 1.71 0.19 -11.10
N TYR A 194 1.10 -0.66 -10.26
CA TYR A 194 1.82 -1.50 -9.30
C TYR A 194 2.39 -2.77 -9.93
N PHE A 195 1.96 -3.09 -11.13
CA PHE A 195 2.39 -4.29 -11.84
C PHE A 195 3.18 -3.98 -13.13
N GLY A 196 3.51 -2.72 -13.36
CA GLY A 196 4.34 -2.32 -14.48
C GLY A 196 3.61 -2.21 -15.82
N MET A 197 2.29 -2.03 -15.84
CA MET A 197 1.44 -2.06 -17.03
C MET A 197 0.79 -0.71 -17.37
N ASP A 198 0.93 0.31 -16.50
CA ASP A 198 0.30 1.60 -16.71
C ASP A 198 1.00 2.40 -17.83
N PRO A 199 0.22 3.02 -18.76
CA PRO A 199 0.77 3.75 -19.90
C PRO A 199 1.40 5.11 -19.57
N GLN A 200 1.37 5.56 -18.31
CA GLN A 200 1.92 6.86 -17.89
C GLN A 200 3.08 6.71 -16.91
N SER A 201 2.86 6.01 -15.80
CA SER A 201 3.86 5.82 -14.77
C SER A 201 3.68 4.49 -14.05
N ASN A 202 4.77 3.88 -13.62
CA ASN A 202 4.76 2.59 -12.95
C ASN A 202 5.62 2.62 -11.70
N PHE A 203 5.37 1.69 -10.76
CA PHE A 203 6.07 1.64 -9.49
C PHE A 203 7.04 0.45 -9.40
N ARG A 204 8.22 0.76 -8.87
CA ARG A 204 9.06 -0.22 -8.21
C ARG A 204 8.48 -0.48 -6.83
N ASP A 205 8.05 -1.70 -6.56
CA ASP A 205 7.52 -2.10 -5.26
C ASP A 205 8.08 -3.46 -4.83
N MET A 206 7.92 -3.82 -3.54
CA MET A 206 8.44 -5.05 -2.95
C MET A 206 7.39 -5.68 -2.03
N GLU A 207 7.29 -7.02 -2.12
CA GLU A 207 6.41 -7.81 -1.27
C GLU A 207 7.08 -9.14 -0.93
N LEU A 208 6.49 -9.86 0.01
CA LEU A 208 6.85 -11.24 0.32
C LEU A 208 5.69 -12.18 0.03
N LEU A 209 5.96 -13.24 -0.71
CA LEU A 209 5.18 -14.47 -0.67
C LEU A 209 5.69 -15.30 0.50
N VAL A 210 4.80 -15.69 1.38
CA VAL A 210 5.13 -16.37 2.64
C VAL A 210 4.28 -17.62 2.87
N GLY A 211 4.81 -18.55 3.65
CA GLY A 211 4.10 -19.71 4.14
C GLY A 211 4.67 -20.23 5.45
N GLY A 212 4.03 -21.24 6.02
CA GLY A 212 4.35 -21.80 7.31
C GLY A 212 3.55 -21.20 8.46
N PRO A 213 3.94 -21.40 9.73
CA PRO A 213 3.15 -21.03 10.91
C PRO A 213 2.67 -19.58 10.98
N ILE A 214 3.37 -18.64 10.32
CA ILE A 214 2.98 -17.22 10.29
C ILE A 214 1.62 -16.96 9.63
N ILE A 215 1.12 -17.90 8.83
CA ILE A 215 -0.16 -17.74 8.15
C ILE A 215 -1.30 -17.56 9.14
N SER A 216 -1.29 -18.29 10.25
CA SER A 216 -2.30 -18.16 11.30
C SER A 216 -2.38 -16.75 11.90
N ASP A 217 -1.23 -16.07 12.09
CA ASP A 217 -1.19 -14.70 12.59
C ASP A 217 -1.75 -13.72 11.53
N LEU A 218 -1.47 -13.97 10.25
CA LEU A 218 -1.96 -13.16 9.13
C LEU A 218 -3.48 -13.30 8.97
N GLU A 219 -4.03 -14.51 9.08
CA GLU A 219 -5.48 -14.75 9.09
C GLU A 219 -6.16 -14.06 10.28
N ALA A 220 -5.60 -14.18 11.47
CA ALA A 220 -6.11 -13.50 12.66
C ALA A 220 -6.11 -11.96 12.49
N SER A 221 -5.08 -11.42 11.85
CA SER A 221 -5.03 -10.01 11.48
C SER A 221 -6.15 -9.62 10.52
N PHE A 222 -6.36 -10.38 9.45
CA PHE A 222 -7.46 -10.16 8.52
C PHE A 222 -8.81 -10.20 9.25
N ASP A 223 -9.05 -11.23 10.06
CA ASP A 223 -10.30 -11.42 10.81
C ASP A 223 -10.58 -10.25 11.76
N SER A 224 -9.54 -9.64 12.37
CA SER A 224 -9.71 -8.49 13.25
C SER A 224 -10.29 -7.27 12.53
N TYR A 225 -9.88 -7.03 11.27
CA TYR A 225 -10.42 -5.96 10.44
C TYR A 225 -11.74 -6.33 9.78
N TRP A 226 -11.90 -7.59 9.38
CA TRP A 226 -13.13 -8.11 8.81
C TRP A 226 -14.31 -7.99 9.76
N ASN A 227 -14.07 -8.28 11.05
CA ASN A 227 -15.08 -8.22 12.10
C ASN A 227 -15.19 -6.85 12.79
N ASP A 228 -14.42 -5.86 12.34
CA ASP A 228 -14.52 -4.51 12.86
C ASP A 228 -15.87 -3.87 12.52
N ARG A 229 -16.38 -3.04 13.41
CA ARG A 229 -17.67 -2.35 13.28
C ARG A 229 -17.74 -1.41 12.07
N TRP A 230 -16.60 -1.02 11.52
CA TRP A 230 -16.48 -0.16 10.35
C TRP A 230 -16.22 -0.92 9.05
N ALA A 231 -16.28 -2.23 9.06
CA ALA A 231 -16.25 -3.10 7.87
C ALA A 231 -17.68 -3.35 7.36
N PHE A 232 -18.14 -2.54 6.43
CA PHE A 232 -19.52 -2.55 5.92
C PHE A 232 -19.67 -3.44 4.69
N PRO A 233 -20.64 -4.37 4.67
CA PRO A 233 -21.05 -5.03 3.43
C PRO A 233 -21.44 -4.00 2.37
N ILE A 234 -20.93 -4.17 1.14
CA ILE A 234 -21.12 -3.18 0.06
C ILE A 234 -22.59 -2.94 -0.27
N GLU A 235 -23.45 -3.95 -0.13
CA GLU A 235 -24.89 -3.86 -0.37
C GLU A 235 -25.64 -2.98 0.66
N LYS A 236 -25.00 -2.70 1.81
CA LYS A 236 -25.53 -1.72 2.78
C LYS A 236 -25.18 -0.28 2.43
N LEU A 237 -24.16 -0.08 1.57
CA LEU A 237 -23.67 1.25 1.18
C LEU A 237 -24.23 1.72 -0.16
N ALA A 238 -24.47 0.82 -1.09
CA ALA A 238 -24.92 1.12 -2.44
C ALA A 238 -25.95 0.08 -2.93
N ARG A 239 -26.67 0.43 -3.99
CA ARG A 239 -27.64 -0.47 -4.63
C ARG A 239 -27.22 -0.79 -6.04
N LEU A 240 -27.37 -2.04 -6.45
CA LEU A 240 -27.12 -2.47 -7.81
C LEU A 240 -28.15 -1.83 -8.76
N GLN A 241 -27.66 -1.13 -9.78
CA GLN A 241 -28.51 -0.46 -10.77
C GLN A 241 -28.98 -1.40 -11.90
N THR A 242 -28.21 -2.47 -12.16
CA THR A 242 -28.54 -3.51 -13.15
C THR A 242 -28.28 -4.89 -12.57
N GLN A 243 -29.23 -5.80 -12.75
CA GLN A 243 -29.16 -7.14 -12.15
C GLN A 243 -28.28 -8.15 -12.89
N ASN A 244 -27.86 -7.89 -14.13
CA ASN A 244 -27.07 -8.84 -14.91
C ASN A 244 -25.57 -8.63 -14.67
N VAL A 245 -25.01 -9.39 -13.75
CA VAL A 245 -23.56 -9.52 -13.58
C VAL A 245 -23.05 -10.53 -14.61
N SER A 246 -22.19 -10.08 -15.52
CA SER A 246 -21.53 -11.00 -16.44
C SER A 246 -20.02 -10.98 -16.18
N ILE A 247 -19.44 -12.16 -15.91
CA ILE A 247 -17.99 -12.37 -15.87
C ILE A 247 -17.32 -11.87 -17.17
N ASN A 248 -18.05 -11.91 -18.28
CA ASN A 248 -17.58 -11.46 -19.59
C ASN A 248 -17.24 -9.97 -19.62
N GLU A 249 -17.82 -9.14 -18.75
CA GLU A 249 -17.49 -7.71 -18.69
C GLU A 249 -16.07 -7.51 -18.15
N PHE A 250 -15.71 -8.21 -17.06
CA PHE A 250 -14.34 -8.14 -16.50
C PHE A 250 -13.35 -8.82 -17.44
N ALA A 251 -13.71 -9.98 -18.00
CA ALA A 251 -12.87 -10.70 -18.96
C ALA A 251 -12.58 -9.87 -20.22
N ALA A 252 -13.56 -9.11 -20.74
CA ALA A 252 -13.37 -8.24 -21.87
C ALA A 252 -12.36 -7.12 -21.60
N LYS A 253 -12.41 -6.52 -20.42
CA LYS A 253 -11.47 -5.47 -19.98
C LYS A 253 -10.08 -6.04 -19.67
N ALA A 254 -10.02 -7.26 -19.16
CA ALA A 254 -8.77 -7.95 -18.82
C ALA A 254 -8.11 -8.70 -19.99
N LYS A 255 -8.69 -8.68 -21.20
CA LYS A 255 -8.33 -9.55 -22.32
C LYS A 255 -6.82 -9.58 -22.62
N THR A 256 -6.18 -8.43 -22.66
CA THR A 256 -4.75 -8.33 -22.95
C THR A 256 -3.92 -9.02 -21.87
N ALA A 257 -4.18 -8.71 -20.60
CA ALA A 257 -3.48 -9.32 -19.46
C ALA A 257 -3.81 -10.82 -19.33
N SER A 258 -5.04 -11.25 -19.56
CA SER A 258 -5.42 -12.68 -19.54
C SER A 258 -4.68 -13.50 -20.62
N THR A 259 -4.32 -12.89 -21.75
CA THR A 259 -3.53 -13.56 -22.78
C THR A 259 -2.07 -13.72 -22.37
N GLU A 260 -1.52 -12.72 -21.70
CA GLU A 260 -0.12 -12.73 -21.22
C GLU A 260 0.04 -13.65 -19.98
N PHE A 261 -1.00 -13.73 -19.13
CA PHE A 261 -1.02 -14.54 -17.91
C PHE A 261 -2.11 -15.61 -17.99
N PRO A 262 -1.94 -16.68 -18.79
CA PRO A 262 -2.93 -17.76 -18.92
C PRO A 262 -3.03 -18.55 -17.61
N SER A 263 -4.21 -19.15 -17.35
CA SER A 263 -4.36 -20.09 -16.23
C SER A 263 -3.52 -21.33 -16.45
N GLU A 264 -2.84 -21.75 -15.40
CA GLU A 264 -2.03 -22.98 -15.38
C GLU A 264 -2.89 -24.21 -15.06
N THR A 265 -2.44 -25.39 -15.50
CA THR A 265 -3.03 -26.65 -15.06
C THR A 265 -2.71 -26.94 -13.59
N ALA A 266 -3.54 -27.74 -12.92
CA ALA A 266 -3.30 -28.12 -11.51
C ALA A 266 -1.91 -28.76 -11.29
N ALA A 267 -1.42 -29.56 -12.25
CA ALA A 267 -0.09 -30.15 -12.17
C ALA A 267 1.04 -29.11 -12.25
N GLN A 268 0.89 -28.10 -13.11
CA GLN A 268 1.84 -26.98 -13.19
C GLN A 268 1.83 -26.14 -11.91
N GLN A 269 0.65 -25.80 -11.39
CA GLN A 269 0.49 -25.08 -10.13
C GLN A 269 1.15 -25.84 -8.98
N GLN A 270 0.85 -27.12 -8.79
CA GLN A 270 1.44 -27.94 -7.75
C GLN A 270 2.96 -28.03 -7.86
N SER A 271 3.50 -28.17 -9.08
CA SER A 271 4.94 -28.14 -9.31
C SER A 271 5.57 -26.79 -8.93
N ALA A 272 4.95 -25.69 -9.33
CA ALA A 272 5.41 -24.35 -9.00
C ALA A 272 5.44 -24.11 -7.48
N TRP A 273 4.36 -24.48 -6.76
CA TRP A 273 4.27 -24.38 -5.30
C TRP A 273 5.32 -25.21 -4.57
N ARG A 274 5.57 -26.44 -5.06
CA ARG A 274 6.62 -27.29 -4.50
C ARG A 274 8.00 -26.70 -4.70
N ASN A 275 8.28 -26.15 -5.86
CA ASN A 275 9.58 -25.57 -6.18
C ASN A 275 9.84 -24.28 -5.39
N VAL A 276 8.87 -23.36 -5.35
CA VAL A 276 9.02 -22.11 -4.60
C VAL A 276 9.23 -22.36 -3.12
N ALA A 277 8.52 -23.31 -2.53
CA ALA A 277 8.70 -23.67 -1.13
C ALA A 277 10.09 -24.29 -0.84
N LYS A 278 10.68 -25.02 -1.79
CA LYS A 278 12.06 -25.56 -1.68
C LYS A 278 13.12 -24.46 -1.78
N GLU A 279 12.95 -23.55 -2.74
CA GLU A 279 13.92 -22.49 -3.08
C GLU A 279 13.81 -21.27 -2.18
N SER A 280 12.78 -21.21 -1.32
CA SER A 280 12.49 -20.08 -0.46
C SER A 280 13.54 -19.87 0.63
N TYR A 281 13.66 -18.65 1.08
CA TYR A 281 14.45 -18.25 2.24
C TYR A 281 13.76 -18.70 3.53
N ARG A 282 14.54 -19.06 4.54
CA ARG A 282 14.04 -19.46 5.87
C ARG A 282 14.39 -18.37 6.88
N GLY A 283 13.46 -18.14 7.80
CA GLY A 283 13.68 -17.18 8.88
C GLY A 283 12.54 -17.18 9.89
N ARG A 284 12.84 -16.69 11.09
CA ARG A 284 11.76 -16.44 12.07
C ARG A 284 11.00 -15.21 11.62
N ALA A 285 9.71 -15.38 11.37
CA ALA A 285 8.81 -14.30 11.01
C ALA A 285 7.96 -13.86 12.22
N ARG A 286 7.70 -12.56 12.34
CA ARG A 286 6.77 -11.96 13.30
C ARG A 286 5.92 -10.92 12.58
N LEU A 287 4.63 -10.99 12.80
CA LEU A 287 3.68 -10.02 12.31
C LEU A 287 3.63 -8.80 13.25
N HIS A 288 3.71 -7.62 12.68
CA HIS A 288 3.40 -6.35 13.32
C HIS A 288 2.23 -5.72 12.58
N VAL A 289 1.16 -5.43 13.28
CA VAL A 289 -0.05 -4.87 12.69
C VAL A 289 -0.71 -3.90 13.64
N ASP A 290 -1.11 -2.75 13.15
CA ASP A 290 -1.92 -1.81 13.92
C ASP A 290 -3.34 -2.33 14.02
N ALA A 291 -3.87 -2.40 15.23
CA ALA A 291 -5.25 -2.84 15.44
C ALA A 291 -6.26 -1.82 14.86
N PRO A 292 -7.46 -2.28 14.46
CA PRO A 292 -8.56 -1.37 14.16
C PRO A 292 -8.79 -0.40 15.32
N PRO A 293 -8.94 0.92 15.07
CA PRO A 293 -9.20 1.89 16.13
C PRO A 293 -10.52 1.55 16.86
N LYS A 294 -10.47 1.38 18.19
CA LYS A 294 -11.63 0.96 18.99
C LYS A 294 -12.73 2.02 19.04
N ASP A 295 -12.33 3.28 19.22
CA ASP A 295 -13.24 4.42 19.31
C ASP A 295 -12.69 5.57 18.46
N ARG A 296 -13.54 6.17 17.64
CA ARG A 296 -13.24 7.29 16.76
C ARG A 296 -14.21 8.42 17.09
N PRO A 297 -13.76 9.64 17.31
CA PRO A 297 -12.52 10.33 16.96
C PRO A 297 -11.48 10.47 18.09
N GLU A 298 -11.73 9.97 19.31
CA GLU A 298 -10.88 10.22 20.47
C GLU A 298 -9.60 9.34 20.52
N ALA A 299 -9.56 8.31 19.67
CA ALA A 299 -8.53 7.27 19.74
C ALA A 299 -7.15 7.63 19.15
N ILE A 300 -6.94 8.86 18.68
CA ILE A 300 -5.65 9.23 18.04
C ILE A 300 -4.50 9.19 19.04
N ALA A 301 -4.76 9.58 20.30
CA ALA A 301 -3.74 9.64 21.35
C ALA A 301 -3.37 8.24 21.92
N ASP A 302 -4.32 7.29 21.89
CA ASP A 302 -4.18 5.97 22.52
C ASP A 302 -4.01 4.83 21.51
N ARG A 303 -3.85 5.14 20.23
CA ARG A 303 -3.66 4.14 19.19
C ARG A 303 -2.33 3.42 19.38
N PRO A 304 -2.32 2.08 19.49
CA PRO A 304 -1.08 1.34 19.51
C PRO A 304 -0.43 1.42 18.11
N ALA A 305 0.54 2.30 17.95
CA ALA A 305 1.38 2.42 16.76
C ALA A 305 2.40 1.27 16.72
N GLN A 306 1.93 0.02 16.60
CA GLN A 306 2.78 -1.17 16.69
C GLN A 306 3.79 -1.23 15.56
N VAL A 307 3.38 -0.87 14.35
CA VAL A 307 4.25 -0.87 13.18
C VAL A 307 5.29 0.25 13.30
N ALA A 308 4.89 1.47 13.67
CA ALA A 308 5.81 2.58 13.89
C ALA A 308 6.83 2.29 14.99
N ASN A 309 6.36 1.80 16.16
CA ASN A 309 7.24 1.44 17.27
C ASN A 309 8.27 0.39 16.87
N GLU A 310 7.88 -0.60 16.06
CA GLU A 310 8.81 -1.63 15.60
C GLU A 310 9.83 -1.08 14.59
N LEU A 311 9.43 -0.21 13.68
CA LEU A 311 10.34 0.46 12.73
C LEU A 311 11.38 1.31 13.49
N GLU A 312 10.93 2.15 14.42
CA GLU A 312 11.78 2.99 15.27
C GLU A 312 12.72 2.12 16.13
N ARG A 313 12.21 1.03 16.72
CA ARG A 313 13.01 0.09 17.52
C ARG A 313 14.07 -0.62 16.68
N LEU A 314 13.74 -1.06 15.46
CA LEU A 314 14.70 -1.74 14.58
C LEU A 314 15.87 -0.83 14.20
N ILE A 315 15.61 0.45 13.91
CA ILE A 315 16.65 1.44 13.62
C ILE A 315 17.45 1.75 14.90
N GLY A 316 16.75 1.94 16.03
CA GLY A 316 17.39 2.21 17.32
C GLY A 316 18.30 1.08 17.84
N ASP A 317 17.94 -0.17 17.56
CA ASP A 317 18.73 -1.36 17.94
C ASP A 317 19.85 -1.70 16.93
N ALA A 318 19.92 -1.03 15.79
CA ALA A 318 20.92 -1.29 14.75
C ALA A 318 22.34 -1.09 15.27
N ARG A 319 23.27 -1.92 14.78
CA ARG A 319 24.68 -1.96 15.22
C ARG A 319 25.69 -1.64 14.13
N SER A 320 25.34 -1.85 12.87
CA SER A 320 26.27 -1.68 11.76
C SER A 320 25.65 -0.98 10.56
N GLU A 321 24.44 -1.35 10.14
CA GLU A 321 23.86 -0.86 8.90
C GLU A 321 22.32 -0.83 8.97
N VAL A 322 21.73 0.24 8.44
CA VAL A 322 20.31 0.36 8.14
C VAL A 322 20.14 0.76 6.68
N ILE A 323 19.46 -0.08 5.90
CA ILE A 323 18.99 0.28 4.56
C ILE A 323 17.49 0.44 4.65
N ALA A 324 17.00 1.66 4.42
CA ALA A 324 15.58 1.98 4.46
C ALA A 324 15.10 2.44 3.07
N VAL A 325 14.08 1.77 2.57
CA VAL A 325 13.42 2.10 1.30
C VAL A 325 11.99 2.50 1.62
N SER A 326 11.62 3.72 1.26
CA SER A 326 10.30 4.27 1.54
C SER A 326 9.82 5.18 0.41
N ALA A 327 8.61 4.96 -0.06
CA ALA A 327 8.03 5.79 -1.12
C ALA A 327 7.89 7.25 -0.69
N TYR A 328 7.53 7.48 0.57
CA TYR A 328 7.48 8.80 1.21
C TYR A 328 8.36 8.78 2.45
N LEU A 329 9.26 9.76 2.54
CA LEU A 329 10.22 9.89 3.63
C LEU A 329 10.06 11.29 4.25
N ILE A 330 9.25 11.36 5.29
CA ILE A 330 9.02 12.58 6.08
C ILE A 330 9.25 12.18 7.53
N PRO A 331 10.46 12.35 8.07
CA PRO A 331 10.77 11.83 9.39
C PRO A 331 9.98 12.56 10.46
N THR A 332 9.30 11.80 11.33
CA THR A 332 8.74 12.34 12.56
C THR A 332 9.89 12.74 13.52
N PRO A 333 9.63 13.59 14.52
CA PRO A 333 10.66 13.93 15.51
C PRO A 333 11.30 12.68 16.16
N THR A 334 10.49 11.68 16.52
CA THR A 334 10.99 10.40 17.07
C THR A 334 11.89 9.66 16.10
N LEU A 335 11.48 9.56 14.82
CA LEU A 335 12.29 8.91 13.80
C LEU A 335 13.61 9.67 13.56
N THR A 336 13.59 11.00 13.56
CA THR A 336 14.80 11.83 13.46
C THR A 336 15.75 11.57 14.62
N ASP A 337 15.24 11.50 15.85
CA ASP A 337 16.05 11.23 17.03
C ASP A 337 16.68 9.83 16.98
N VAL A 338 15.92 8.82 16.58
CA VAL A 338 16.41 7.43 16.44
C VAL A 338 17.47 7.32 15.34
N LEU A 339 17.31 8.02 14.21
CA LEU A 339 18.33 8.08 13.14
C LEU A 339 19.60 8.78 13.64
N ARG A 340 19.46 9.89 14.34
CA ARG A 340 20.60 10.63 14.94
C ARG A 340 21.40 9.75 15.90
N ASP A 341 20.71 9.03 16.77
CA ASP A 341 21.34 8.12 17.73
C ASP A 341 22.02 6.95 17.05
N ALA A 342 21.47 6.42 15.97
CA ALA A 342 22.08 5.35 15.17
C ALA A 342 23.40 5.82 14.54
N GLU A 343 23.37 6.97 13.84
CA GLU A 343 24.55 7.59 13.22
C GLU A 343 25.62 7.93 14.27
N ALA A 344 25.23 8.47 15.45
CA ALA A 344 26.16 8.76 16.54
C ALA A 344 26.86 7.52 17.10
N ARG A 345 26.26 6.33 16.93
CA ARG A 345 26.90 5.02 17.27
C ARG A 345 27.75 4.47 16.14
N GLY A 346 27.83 5.12 14.98
CA GLY A 346 28.58 4.68 13.81
C GLY A 346 27.84 3.63 12.97
N VAL A 347 26.51 3.64 13.01
CA VAL A 347 25.66 2.81 12.13
C VAL A 347 25.55 3.50 10.77
N ASP A 348 25.88 2.81 9.69
CA ASP A 348 25.70 3.30 8.33
C ASP A 348 24.20 3.33 7.97
N VAL A 349 23.65 4.51 7.73
CA VAL A 349 22.23 4.69 7.35
C VAL A 349 22.13 5.07 5.89
N LYS A 350 21.45 4.24 5.08
CA LYS A 350 21.17 4.45 3.67
C LYS A 350 19.67 4.56 3.42
N LEU A 351 19.24 5.65 2.82
CA LEU A 351 17.84 5.98 2.57
C LEU A 351 17.58 6.08 1.06
N LEU A 352 16.55 5.40 0.58
CA LEU A 352 16.05 5.52 -0.78
C LEU A 352 14.59 5.96 -0.77
N THR A 353 14.30 7.04 -1.49
CA THR A 353 12.95 7.59 -1.63
C THR A 353 12.69 8.11 -3.04
N ASN A 354 11.53 8.73 -3.27
CA ASN A 354 11.19 9.34 -4.55
C ASN A 354 11.85 10.71 -4.74
N SER A 355 12.33 10.97 -5.95
CA SER A 355 12.63 12.33 -6.41
C SER A 355 11.35 13.11 -6.71
N ILE A 356 11.46 14.42 -6.95
CA ILE A 356 10.33 15.24 -7.37
C ILE A 356 9.61 14.70 -8.63
N ASN A 357 10.36 14.12 -9.57
CA ASN A 357 9.80 13.63 -10.84
C ASN A 357 9.28 12.19 -10.77
N SER A 358 9.81 11.37 -9.85
CA SER A 358 9.35 9.98 -9.65
C SER A 358 8.18 9.89 -8.64
N ASN A 359 7.89 10.95 -7.91
CA ASN A 359 6.85 10.99 -6.88
C ASN A 359 5.47 11.18 -7.52
N ASN A 360 4.48 10.38 -7.08
CA ASN A 360 3.08 10.53 -7.48
C ASN A 360 2.28 11.47 -6.57
N HIS A 361 2.86 11.90 -5.42
CA HIS A 361 2.30 12.88 -4.48
C HIS A 361 3.26 14.05 -4.29
N LEU A 362 3.09 15.09 -5.10
CA LEU A 362 4.00 16.25 -5.08
C LEU A 362 4.01 16.98 -3.73
N SER A 363 2.89 16.95 -3.00
CA SER A 363 2.81 17.48 -1.63
C SER A 363 3.74 16.74 -0.66
N ALA A 364 3.81 15.40 -0.74
CA ALA A 364 4.73 14.61 0.08
C ALA A 364 6.20 14.93 -0.23
N TYR A 365 6.55 15.06 -1.52
CA TYR A 365 7.89 15.52 -1.90
C TYR A 365 8.20 16.92 -1.36
N ALA A 366 7.25 17.84 -1.43
CA ALA A 366 7.41 19.21 -0.99
C ALA A 366 7.75 19.30 0.51
N VAL A 367 7.09 18.48 1.34
CA VAL A 367 7.38 18.39 2.77
C VAL A 367 8.72 17.68 3.01
N TYR A 368 8.96 16.52 2.39
CA TYR A 368 10.23 15.79 2.48
C TYR A 368 11.44 16.67 2.18
N ARG A 369 11.35 17.54 1.18
CA ARG A 369 12.43 18.45 0.79
C ARG A 369 12.94 19.31 1.94
N ASN A 370 12.10 19.68 2.90
CA ASN A 370 12.48 20.48 4.06
C ASN A 370 13.37 19.70 5.04
N HIS A 371 13.34 18.37 5.01
CA HIS A 371 14.11 17.48 5.88
C HIS A 371 15.43 16.97 5.27
N ILE A 372 15.66 17.16 3.97
CA ILE A 372 16.85 16.62 3.28
C ILE A 372 18.15 17.10 3.95
N ALA A 373 18.27 18.40 4.21
CA ALA A 373 19.47 18.96 4.80
C ALA A 373 19.72 18.40 6.21
N GLU A 374 18.69 18.20 7.01
CA GLU A 374 18.79 17.57 8.32
C GLU A 374 19.27 16.12 8.21
N LEU A 375 18.66 15.30 7.38
CA LEU A 375 19.07 13.91 7.15
C LEU A 375 20.54 13.79 6.73
N LEU A 376 20.99 14.62 5.79
CA LEU A 376 22.38 14.66 5.36
C LEU A 376 23.34 15.12 6.47
N ASN A 377 22.92 16.09 7.30
CA ASN A 377 23.74 16.58 8.42
C ASN A 377 23.82 15.57 9.58
N LEU A 378 22.86 14.65 9.70
CA LEU A 378 22.94 13.52 10.64
C LEU A 378 23.99 12.48 10.20
N GLY A 379 24.38 12.45 8.92
CA GLY A 379 25.31 11.50 8.34
C GLY A 379 24.66 10.52 7.35
N ALA A 380 23.35 10.48 7.26
CA ALA A 380 22.65 9.54 6.40
C ALA A 380 22.98 9.71 4.92
N GLU A 381 23.22 8.59 4.22
CA GLU A 381 23.34 8.56 2.77
C GLU A 381 21.95 8.55 2.14
N VAL A 382 21.57 9.65 1.47
CA VAL A 382 20.23 9.85 0.92
C VAL A 382 20.24 9.73 -0.59
N HIS A 383 19.35 8.89 -1.11
CA HIS A 383 19.16 8.68 -2.55
C HIS A 383 17.70 8.90 -2.96
N GLU A 384 17.50 9.46 -4.14
CA GLU A 384 16.19 9.65 -4.77
C GLU A 384 16.12 8.88 -6.09
N VAL A 385 15.08 8.06 -6.29
CA VAL A 385 14.87 7.29 -7.52
C VAL A 385 14.74 8.24 -8.72
N ARG A 386 15.39 7.91 -9.81
CA ARG A 386 15.23 8.60 -11.09
C ARG A 386 13.98 8.09 -11.80
N ALA A 387 13.10 9.00 -12.24
CA ALA A 387 11.93 8.64 -13.04
C ALA A 387 12.30 7.99 -14.38
N ASP A 388 13.49 8.31 -14.91
CA ASP A 388 14.11 7.79 -16.12
C ASP A 388 15.21 6.76 -15.84
N ALA A 389 15.14 6.05 -14.68
CA ALA A 389 16.10 5.03 -14.28
C ALA A 389 16.44 4.08 -15.44
N LYS A 390 17.73 3.79 -15.63
CA LYS A 390 18.21 2.97 -16.75
C LYS A 390 17.67 1.55 -16.68
N ASP A 391 17.58 1.00 -15.47
CA ASP A 391 17.12 -0.36 -15.23
C ASP A 391 15.61 -0.47 -14.98
N ARG A 392 14.80 0.56 -15.28
CA ARG A 392 13.33 0.54 -15.09
C ARG A 392 12.65 -0.59 -15.85
N TYR A 393 13.25 -1.11 -16.94
CA TYR A 393 12.75 -2.26 -17.69
C TYR A 393 12.59 -3.53 -16.84
N ARG A 394 13.23 -3.60 -15.67
CA ARG A 394 13.06 -4.71 -14.71
C ARG A 394 11.69 -4.70 -14.05
N TYR A 395 11.07 -3.50 -13.95
CA TYR A 395 9.83 -3.28 -13.21
C TYR A 395 8.65 -2.97 -14.10
N ILE A 396 8.88 -2.62 -15.36
CA ILE A 396 7.88 -2.13 -16.31
C ILE A 396 7.84 -3.06 -17.53
N PHE A 397 6.64 -3.44 -17.95
CA PHE A 397 6.44 -4.29 -19.12
C PHE A 397 6.63 -3.52 -20.43
N ALA A 398 7.08 -4.19 -21.46
CA ALA A 398 6.88 -3.71 -22.83
C ALA A 398 5.37 -3.74 -23.19
N PRO A 399 4.83 -2.75 -23.89
CA PRO A 399 5.51 -1.64 -24.56
C PRO A 399 5.68 -0.37 -23.72
N VAL A 400 5.32 -0.38 -22.41
CA VAL A 400 5.31 0.84 -21.56
C VAL A 400 6.65 1.06 -20.81
N VAL A 401 7.70 0.32 -21.14
CA VAL A 401 9.00 0.35 -20.46
C VAL A 401 9.67 1.74 -20.44
N GLU A 402 9.39 2.60 -21.41
CA GLU A 402 9.93 3.97 -21.49
C GLU A 402 9.17 4.97 -20.59
N LYS A 403 8.16 4.52 -19.86
CA LYS A 403 7.39 5.38 -18.96
C LYS A 403 8.13 5.66 -17.66
N LYS A 404 7.61 6.60 -16.87
CA LYS A 404 8.20 7.00 -15.60
C LYS A 404 8.20 5.83 -14.62
N LEU A 405 9.29 5.71 -13.88
CA LEU A 405 9.39 4.83 -12.73
C LEU A 405 9.28 5.66 -11.44
N GLY A 406 8.34 5.32 -10.59
CA GLY A 406 8.24 5.79 -9.22
C GLY A 406 8.62 4.68 -8.25
N LEU A 407 8.88 5.05 -6.99
CA LEU A 407 9.10 4.13 -5.89
C LEU A 407 7.82 4.01 -5.06
N HIS A 408 7.38 2.76 -4.80
CA HIS A 408 6.29 2.51 -3.86
C HIS A 408 6.65 1.46 -2.80
N ALA A 409 7.84 0.86 -2.85
CA ALA A 409 8.32 -0.12 -1.87
C ALA A 409 8.52 0.50 -0.48
N LYS A 410 8.23 -0.29 0.57
CA LYS A 410 8.42 0.06 1.97
C LYS A 410 9.05 -1.13 2.70
N TYR A 411 10.34 -1.03 2.97
CA TYR A 411 11.05 -2.05 3.72
C TYR A 411 12.33 -1.51 4.36
N LEU A 412 12.78 -2.21 5.40
CA LEU A 412 14.08 -2.01 6.04
C LEU A 412 14.90 -3.30 6.00
N VAL A 413 16.21 -3.16 5.79
CA VAL A 413 17.17 -4.20 6.09
C VAL A 413 18.12 -3.68 7.15
N VAL A 414 18.23 -4.41 8.27
CA VAL A 414 19.03 -4.00 9.43
C VAL A 414 20.10 -5.05 9.71
N ASP A 415 21.36 -4.59 9.83
CA ASP A 415 22.55 -5.40 10.18
C ASP A 415 22.72 -6.63 9.28
N ARG A 416 22.30 -6.53 8.01
CA ARG A 416 22.36 -7.63 7.02
C ARG A 416 21.68 -8.93 7.50
N ARG A 417 20.69 -8.81 8.37
CA ARG A 417 20.06 -9.93 9.06
C ARG A 417 18.56 -9.82 9.18
N LYS A 418 18.06 -8.68 9.64
CA LYS A 418 16.62 -8.47 9.84
C LYS A 418 16.04 -7.74 8.63
N VAL A 419 14.92 -8.22 8.16
CA VAL A 419 14.13 -7.61 7.09
C VAL A 419 12.78 -7.25 7.67
N PHE A 420 12.38 -6.00 7.57
CA PHE A 420 10.99 -5.57 7.80
C PHE A 420 10.40 -5.12 6.46
N ILE A 421 9.26 -5.68 6.08
CA ILE A 421 8.56 -5.33 4.84
C ILE A 421 7.08 -5.21 5.10
N GLY A 422 6.43 -4.19 4.53
CA GLY A 422 5.00 -3.97 4.78
C GLY A 422 4.41 -2.81 4.01
N SER A 423 3.35 -2.25 4.58
CA SER A 423 2.59 -1.16 3.96
C SER A 423 3.03 0.23 4.43
N ALA A 424 3.77 0.35 5.55
CA ALA A 424 4.11 1.62 6.19
C ALA A 424 5.24 2.38 5.49
N ASN A 425 4.99 3.61 5.11
CA ASN A 425 6.04 4.57 4.76
C ASN A 425 6.69 5.15 6.03
N LEU A 426 7.83 5.82 5.85
CA LEU A 426 8.47 6.60 6.90
C LEU A 426 7.96 8.06 6.87
N ASP A 427 6.65 8.23 7.09
CA ASP A 427 5.95 9.50 7.10
C ASP A 427 4.93 9.58 8.26
N PRO A 428 4.50 10.79 8.69
CA PRO A 428 3.55 10.94 9.79
C PRO A 428 2.22 10.21 9.57
N ARG A 429 1.72 10.17 8.32
CA ARG A 429 0.46 9.51 7.99
C ARG A 429 0.52 8.00 8.25
N SER A 430 1.56 7.32 7.77
CA SER A 430 1.77 5.89 8.00
C SER A 430 2.09 5.59 9.47
N LEU A 431 2.92 6.43 10.10
CA LEU A 431 3.41 6.15 11.45
C LEU A 431 2.41 6.53 12.55
N ARG A 432 1.38 7.38 12.28
CA ARG A 432 0.49 7.92 13.31
C ARG A 432 -1.00 7.89 12.97
N ILE A 433 -1.40 7.95 11.70
CA ILE A 433 -2.78 8.16 11.30
C ILE A 433 -3.41 6.88 10.73
N ASN A 434 -2.79 6.29 9.71
CA ASN A 434 -3.29 5.07 9.09
C ASN A 434 -3.10 3.85 9.99
N THR A 435 -3.76 2.75 9.65
CA THR A 435 -3.39 1.43 10.13
C THR A 435 -2.50 0.76 9.10
N GLU A 436 -1.45 0.13 9.57
CA GLU A 436 -0.42 -0.49 8.74
C GLU A 436 -0.20 -1.94 9.14
N ILE A 437 0.44 -2.70 8.24
CA ILE A 437 0.84 -4.08 8.46
C ILE A 437 2.28 -4.28 7.99
N GLY A 438 3.06 -5.08 8.69
CA GLY A 438 4.42 -5.43 8.28
C GLY A 438 4.90 -6.73 8.89
N LEU A 439 5.79 -7.38 8.18
CA LEU A 439 6.41 -8.63 8.58
C LEU A 439 7.89 -8.40 8.88
N LEU A 440 8.30 -8.70 10.10
CA LEU A 440 9.71 -8.78 10.50
C LEU A 440 10.21 -10.21 10.29
N VAL A 441 11.27 -10.37 9.50
CA VAL A 441 11.93 -11.66 9.25
C VAL A 441 13.38 -11.61 9.70
N ASP A 442 13.76 -12.49 10.62
CA ASP A 442 15.17 -12.70 11.02
C ASP A 442 15.75 -13.78 10.11
N SER A 443 16.43 -13.36 9.03
CA SER A 443 16.99 -14.22 8.00
C SER A 443 18.15 -13.54 7.28
N PRO A 444 19.42 -13.89 7.59
CA PRO A 444 20.57 -13.33 6.90
C PRO A 444 20.58 -13.61 5.39
N SER A 445 20.03 -14.74 4.96
CA SER A 445 19.96 -15.09 3.54
C SER A 445 18.94 -14.25 2.78
N LEU A 446 17.75 -13.99 3.37
CA LEU A 446 16.76 -13.08 2.80
C LEU A 446 17.31 -11.63 2.79
N ALA A 447 17.95 -11.20 3.89
CA ALA A 447 18.55 -9.87 3.96
C ALA A 447 19.62 -9.67 2.86
N LYS A 448 20.47 -10.67 2.63
CA LYS A 448 21.46 -10.63 1.55
C LYS A 448 20.81 -10.49 0.17
N GLU A 449 19.74 -11.23 -0.08
CA GLU A 449 18.99 -11.14 -1.33
C GLU A 449 18.37 -9.75 -1.52
N LEU A 450 17.67 -9.21 -0.50
CA LEU A 450 17.10 -7.89 -0.59
C LEU A 450 18.14 -6.79 -0.80
N ILE A 451 19.29 -6.89 -0.16
CA ILE A 451 20.41 -5.96 -0.39
C ILE A 451 20.84 -6.01 -1.85
N ALA A 452 21.07 -7.19 -2.42
CA ALA A 452 21.48 -7.33 -3.81
C ALA A 452 20.44 -6.77 -4.80
N LEU A 453 19.16 -6.98 -4.52
CA LEU A 453 18.06 -6.39 -5.31
C LEU A 453 18.02 -4.85 -5.19
N THR A 454 18.29 -4.32 -3.99
CA THR A 454 18.25 -2.89 -3.70
C THR A 454 19.47 -2.14 -4.24
N GLU A 455 20.65 -2.80 -4.28
CA GLU A 455 21.89 -2.20 -4.83
C GLU A 455 21.70 -1.71 -6.28
N VAL A 456 20.84 -2.37 -7.05
CA VAL A 456 20.47 -1.92 -8.40
C VAL A 456 19.74 -0.56 -8.35
N ASP A 457 18.85 -0.39 -7.38
CA ASP A 457 18.07 0.85 -7.23
C ASP A 457 18.96 2.03 -6.76
N PHE A 458 20.03 1.75 -6.00
CA PHE A 458 21.00 2.76 -5.56
C PHE A 458 22.06 3.10 -6.61
N ALA A 459 22.14 2.33 -7.69
CA ALA A 459 23.13 2.58 -8.74
C ALA A 459 23.01 4.01 -9.31
N PRO A 460 24.12 4.69 -9.62
CA PRO A 460 24.10 6.08 -10.10
C PRO A 460 23.25 6.30 -11.35
N GLU A 461 23.00 5.26 -12.16
CA GLU A 461 22.15 5.29 -13.35
C GLU A 461 20.66 5.27 -12.98
N ASN A 462 20.32 4.84 -11.76
CA ASN A 462 18.95 4.61 -11.32
C ASN A 462 18.50 5.56 -10.21
N ALA A 463 19.43 6.18 -9.49
CA ALA A 463 19.13 7.12 -8.42
C ALA A 463 20.04 8.38 -8.47
N TRP A 464 19.53 9.45 -7.89
CA TRP A 464 20.25 10.65 -7.53
C TRP A 464 20.82 10.47 -6.13
N ARG A 465 22.12 10.58 -5.96
CA ARG A 465 22.75 10.75 -4.63
C ARG A 465 22.67 12.21 -4.24
N LEU A 466 22.26 12.48 -3.01
CA LEU A 466 22.14 13.82 -2.47
C LEU A 466 23.36 14.16 -1.60
N GLU A 467 23.83 15.41 -1.72
CA GLU A 467 24.96 15.93 -0.97
C GLU A 467 24.64 17.37 -0.51
N ASN A 468 25.15 17.75 0.65
CA ASN A 468 25.17 19.15 1.10
C ASN A 468 26.57 19.70 0.86
N VAL A 469 26.72 20.56 -0.13
CA VAL A 469 28.00 21.20 -0.49
C VAL A 469 27.92 22.68 -0.19
N ASP A 470 28.68 23.13 0.80
CA ASP A 470 28.72 24.54 1.23
C ASP A 470 27.32 25.13 1.51
N GLY A 471 26.43 24.33 2.12
CA GLY A 471 25.06 24.73 2.45
C GLY A 471 24.06 24.64 1.29
N SER A 472 24.51 24.16 0.12
CA SER A 472 23.66 23.95 -1.05
C SER A 472 23.42 22.47 -1.31
N LEU A 473 22.17 22.10 -1.56
CA LEU A 473 21.82 20.74 -1.94
C LEU A 473 22.25 20.44 -3.39
N VAL A 474 22.90 19.31 -3.58
CA VAL A 474 23.38 18.82 -4.87
C VAL A 474 22.85 17.43 -5.12
N TRP A 475 22.31 17.21 -6.31
CA TRP A 475 21.87 15.90 -6.82
C TRP A 475 22.89 15.41 -7.83
N SER A 476 23.55 14.30 -7.55
CA SER A 476 24.56 13.66 -8.40
C SER A 476 24.08 12.31 -8.90
N SER A 477 24.33 12.01 -10.17
CA SER A 477 24.02 10.74 -10.83
C SER A 477 25.20 10.39 -11.76
N ALA A 478 25.19 9.26 -12.45
CA ALA A 478 26.32 8.78 -13.26
C ALA A 478 26.90 9.85 -14.23
N ASP A 479 26.04 10.64 -14.84
CA ASP A 479 26.36 11.56 -15.95
C ASP A 479 25.95 13.02 -15.67
N THR A 480 25.35 13.28 -14.52
CA THR A 480 24.72 14.59 -14.27
C THR A 480 24.88 15.03 -12.83
N ARG A 481 25.20 16.31 -12.62
CA ARG A 481 25.22 16.98 -11.34
C ARG A 481 24.35 18.24 -11.40
N ARG A 482 23.46 18.42 -10.44
CA ARG A 482 22.48 19.52 -10.39
C ARG A 482 22.44 20.16 -9.02
N GLN A 483 22.25 21.50 -8.98
CA GLN A 483 22.02 22.26 -7.74
C GLN A 483 20.52 22.55 -7.51
N THR A 484 19.65 21.98 -8.33
CA THR A 484 18.19 22.08 -8.19
C THR A 484 17.58 20.71 -8.32
N SER A 485 16.50 20.45 -7.59
CA SER A 485 15.78 19.19 -7.64
C SER A 485 15.44 18.78 -9.09
N PRO A 486 15.58 17.48 -9.44
CA PRO A 486 15.45 16.98 -10.81
C PRO A 486 13.99 16.91 -11.27
N ALA A 487 13.31 18.05 -11.32
CA ALA A 487 11.93 18.18 -11.78
C ALA A 487 11.81 18.04 -13.30
N GLU A 488 10.65 17.61 -13.76
CA GLU A 488 10.28 17.55 -15.17
C GLU A 488 10.19 18.96 -15.80
N SER A 489 9.69 19.92 -15.00
CA SER A 489 9.49 21.31 -15.45
C SER A 489 9.75 22.33 -14.34
N GLY A 490 9.92 23.60 -14.73
CA GLY A 490 9.95 24.71 -13.78
C GLY A 490 8.63 24.88 -13.01
N PHE A 491 7.51 24.55 -13.64
CA PHE A 491 6.18 24.59 -13.04
C PHE A 491 6.04 23.59 -11.91
N GLN A 492 6.52 22.35 -12.09
CA GLN A 492 6.51 21.33 -11.03
C GLN A 492 7.31 21.80 -9.78
N ARG A 493 8.45 22.49 -9.98
CA ARG A 493 9.20 23.07 -8.86
C ARG A 493 8.44 24.19 -8.15
N LEU A 494 7.73 25.04 -8.89
CA LEU A 494 6.91 26.11 -8.32
C LEU A 494 5.74 25.52 -7.51
N GLU A 495 5.10 24.51 -8.02
CA GLU A 495 4.00 23.81 -7.36
C GLU A 495 4.50 23.11 -6.07
N ALA A 496 5.64 22.42 -6.12
CA ALA A 496 6.27 21.84 -4.94
C ALA A 496 6.65 22.92 -3.91
N TRP A 497 7.16 24.06 -4.38
CA TRP A 497 7.46 25.21 -3.49
C TRP A 497 6.19 25.70 -2.78
N PHE A 498 5.07 25.81 -3.49
CA PHE A 498 3.79 26.21 -2.90
C PHE A 498 3.35 25.24 -1.79
N PHE A 499 3.34 23.93 -2.07
CA PHE A 499 2.98 22.91 -1.08
C PHE A 499 3.91 22.90 0.15
N ALA A 500 5.21 23.17 -0.03
CA ALA A 500 6.18 23.23 1.07
C ALA A 500 5.91 24.34 2.11
N HIS A 501 5.08 25.33 1.76
CA HIS A 501 4.70 26.42 2.65
C HIS A 501 3.31 26.25 3.28
N LEU A 502 2.61 25.17 2.97
CA LEU A 502 1.33 24.84 3.61
C LEU A 502 1.57 24.06 4.91
N PRO A 503 0.75 24.26 5.95
CA PRO A 503 0.86 23.53 7.21
C PRO A 503 0.23 22.13 7.09
N ILE A 504 0.75 21.29 6.19
CA ILE A 504 0.19 19.96 5.87
C ILE A 504 1.08 18.79 6.34
N GLU A 505 2.23 19.08 6.95
CA GLU A 505 3.21 18.05 7.33
C GLU A 505 2.64 16.97 8.25
N ALA A 506 1.78 17.36 9.21
CA ALA A 506 1.18 16.42 10.15
C ALA A 506 0.16 15.46 9.50
N GLU A 507 -0.32 15.80 8.30
CA GLU A 507 -1.33 15.07 7.53
C GLU A 507 -0.73 14.21 6.40
N MET A 508 0.59 14.32 6.19
CA MET A 508 1.30 13.67 5.09
C MET A 508 1.91 12.33 5.49
#